data_2c9c313add6b11d22454eb326a552fcc
#
_entry.id   2c9c313add6b11d22454eb326a552fcc
#
_cell.length_a   1.000
_cell.length_b   1.000
_cell.length_c   1.000
_cell.angle_alpha   90.00
_cell.angle_beta   90.00
_cell.angle_gamma   90.00
#
_symmetry.space_group_name_H-M   'P 1'
#
loop_
_entity.id
_entity.type
_entity.pdbx_description
1 polymer ?
#
loop_
_entity_poly.entity_id
_entity_poly.type
_entity_poly.pdbx_seq_one_letter_code
_entity_poly.pdbx_strand_id
1 'polypeptide(L)'
;MTKRMEQIYQELYNKVLAKSYLANKYQVSTKTIENTINGYSEEIANDVIYDTKIAAYRFKNLLPHYIPYKVFFTLLQSSIANKIIKEDFLLIAKVLDVQINIDTPMIETSSLSPLAQKLIKCTTAINYNCILKIDYKGHNKDKEIKYVIPQKITSSSYSYYLYGRYDKKNKENIGGTRSFALTGMYSVSAVEYIKDRKFAISGTGNAYGMIDKENSIILKLYSNAANFFKREGLFQEDVYDFITEEADGSVMMKMYYNNLDEVVVLLQRWMPLIDIQDHSLVAKEIYAKISENYNLLISQEVR
;
A
#
# COMPACT_ATOMS: atom_id res chain seq x y z
N MET A 1 5.83 -31.15 -1.04
CA MET A 1 4.59 -30.62 -0.39
C MET A 1 3.38 -31.34 -0.93
N THR A 2 2.43 -31.85 -0.10
CA THR A 2 1.21 -32.39 -0.68
C THR A 2 0.43 -31.23 -1.30
N LYS A 3 -0.15 -31.46 -2.47
CA LYS A 3 -0.94 -30.43 -3.20
C LYS A 3 -1.97 -29.74 -2.30
N ARG A 4 -2.55 -30.48 -1.33
CA ARG A 4 -3.51 -29.94 -0.35
C ARG A 4 -2.86 -28.94 0.61
N MET A 5 -1.70 -29.24 1.15
CA MET A 5 -1.02 -28.34 2.09
C MET A 5 -0.57 -27.05 1.40
N GLU A 6 -0.08 -27.14 0.17
CA GLU A 6 0.24 -26.00 -0.66
C GLU A 6 -0.98 -25.07 -0.85
N GLN A 7 -2.14 -25.64 -1.17
CA GLN A 7 -3.38 -24.89 -1.32
C GLN A 7 -3.82 -24.22 -0.01
N ILE A 8 -3.74 -24.94 1.12
CA ILE A 8 -4.04 -24.38 2.44
C ILE A 8 -3.10 -23.21 2.75
N TYR A 9 -1.82 -23.38 2.49
CA TYR A 9 -0.81 -22.37 2.74
C TYR A 9 -1.03 -21.12 1.87
N GLN A 10 -1.36 -21.30 0.59
CA GLN A 10 -1.73 -20.19 -0.32
C GLN A 10 -2.97 -19.43 0.16
N GLU A 11 -3.99 -20.14 0.62
CA GLU A 11 -5.21 -19.49 1.12
C GLU A 11 -5.00 -18.74 2.42
N LEU A 12 -4.09 -19.19 3.27
CA LEU A 12 -3.73 -18.50 4.51
C LEU A 12 -3.13 -17.11 4.27
N TYR A 13 -2.55 -16.83 3.11
CA TYR A 13 -2.12 -15.47 2.77
C TYR A 13 -3.29 -14.50 2.55
N ASN A 14 -4.45 -15.02 2.16
CA ASN A 14 -5.60 -14.21 1.82
C ASN A 14 -6.60 -14.06 2.97
N LYS A 15 -6.67 -15.04 3.89
CA LYS A 15 -7.62 -15.02 5.01
C LYS A 15 -7.28 -16.07 6.05
N VAL A 16 -7.82 -15.88 7.24
CA VAL A 16 -7.87 -16.95 8.25
C VAL A 16 -8.85 -18.04 7.83
N LEU A 17 -8.56 -19.32 8.13
CA LEU A 17 -9.29 -20.46 7.61
C LEU A 17 -9.94 -21.28 8.73
N ALA A 18 -11.26 -21.27 8.81
CA ALA A 18 -11.98 -22.10 9.76
C ALA A 18 -11.73 -23.60 9.47
N LYS A 19 -11.58 -24.40 10.53
CA LYS A 19 -11.35 -25.84 10.41
C LYS A 19 -12.45 -26.57 9.66
N SER A 20 -13.71 -26.18 9.90
CA SER A 20 -14.89 -26.70 9.20
C SER A 20 -14.90 -26.34 7.71
N TYR A 21 -14.51 -25.12 7.37
CA TYR A 21 -14.37 -24.68 5.98
C TYR A 21 -13.39 -25.57 5.21
N LEU A 22 -12.21 -25.83 5.79
CA LEU A 22 -11.21 -26.70 5.16
C LEU A 22 -11.69 -28.15 5.03
N ALA A 23 -12.33 -28.68 6.07
CA ALA A 23 -12.88 -30.02 6.06
C ALA A 23 -13.93 -30.21 4.93
N ASN A 24 -14.85 -29.27 4.80
CA ASN A 24 -15.86 -29.27 3.74
C ASN A 24 -15.23 -29.09 2.35
N LYS A 25 -14.32 -28.15 2.19
CA LYS A 25 -13.66 -27.86 0.90
C LYS A 25 -12.92 -29.07 0.34
N TYR A 26 -12.21 -29.80 1.21
CA TYR A 26 -11.40 -30.96 0.79
C TYR A 26 -12.11 -32.30 0.99
N GLN A 27 -13.39 -32.29 1.42
CA GLN A 27 -14.22 -33.47 1.66
C GLN A 27 -13.53 -34.52 2.57
N VAL A 28 -12.95 -34.01 3.67
CA VAL A 28 -12.23 -34.82 4.67
C VAL A 28 -12.66 -34.43 6.09
N SER A 29 -12.29 -35.28 7.06
CA SER A 29 -12.56 -34.96 8.46
C SER A 29 -11.70 -33.76 8.94
N THR A 30 -12.18 -33.07 9.99
CA THR A 30 -11.39 -32.02 10.65
C THR A 30 -10.09 -32.55 11.23
N LYS A 31 -10.07 -33.83 11.66
CA LYS A 31 -8.85 -34.50 12.12
C LYS A 31 -7.83 -34.72 11.00
N THR A 32 -8.32 -35.02 9.80
CA THR A 32 -7.45 -35.15 8.61
C THR A 32 -6.80 -33.81 8.26
N ILE A 33 -7.53 -32.68 8.38
CA ILE A 33 -6.95 -31.34 8.18
C ILE A 33 -5.84 -31.07 9.19
N GLU A 34 -6.10 -31.35 10.47
CA GLU A 34 -5.14 -31.19 11.55
C GLU A 34 -3.85 -32.02 11.30
N ASN A 35 -4.02 -33.29 10.94
CA ASN A 35 -2.90 -34.16 10.60
C ASN A 35 -2.15 -33.69 9.35
N THR A 36 -2.86 -33.12 8.35
CA THR A 36 -2.23 -32.56 7.16
C THR A 36 -1.31 -31.38 7.51
N ILE A 37 -1.76 -30.50 8.41
CA ILE A 37 -0.98 -29.32 8.84
C ILE A 37 0.17 -29.74 9.73
N ASN A 38 -0.08 -30.57 10.76
CA ASN A 38 0.91 -30.97 11.75
C ASN A 38 1.95 -31.99 11.20
N GLY A 39 1.57 -32.78 10.20
CA GLY A 39 2.46 -33.79 9.60
C GLY A 39 3.36 -33.24 8.48
N TYR A 40 3.40 -31.94 8.33
CA TYR A 40 4.24 -31.30 7.32
C TYR A 40 5.65 -30.99 7.87
N SER A 41 6.58 -30.53 6.99
CA SER A 41 7.93 -30.18 7.46
C SER A 41 7.86 -29.27 8.68
N GLU A 42 8.78 -29.44 9.62
CA GLU A 42 8.80 -28.75 10.90
C GLU A 42 8.71 -27.23 10.73
N GLU A 43 9.36 -26.69 9.71
CA GLU A 43 9.36 -25.24 9.40
C GLU A 43 7.98 -24.73 9.01
N ILE A 44 7.26 -25.45 8.13
CA ILE A 44 5.91 -25.04 7.65
C ILE A 44 4.85 -25.32 8.72
N ALA A 45 4.95 -26.43 9.47
CA ALA A 45 4.06 -26.73 10.56
C ALA A 45 4.17 -25.65 11.68
N ASN A 46 5.37 -25.14 11.92
CA ASN A 46 5.61 -24.07 12.89
C ASN A 46 5.08 -22.69 12.46
N ASP A 47 4.87 -22.47 11.17
CA ASP A 47 4.31 -21.24 10.65
C ASP A 47 2.78 -21.11 10.86
N VAL A 48 2.07 -22.25 10.95
CA VAL A 48 0.61 -22.28 11.00
C VAL A 48 0.14 -22.69 12.40
N ILE A 49 -0.72 -21.86 12.98
CA ILE A 49 -1.33 -22.14 14.28
C ILE A 49 -2.85 -22.18 14.18
N TYR A 50 -3.47 -22.99 15.04
CA TYR A 50 -4.91 -22.91 15.28
C TYR A 50 -5.15 -21.90 16.41
N ASP A 51 -5.76 -20.77 16.06
CA ASP A 51 -6.11 -19.73 17.04
C ASP A 51 -7.51 -20.00 17.59
N THR A 52 -7.56 -20.37 18.87
CA THR A 52 -8.82 -20.73 19.55
C THR A 52 -9.76 -19.52 19.73
N LYS A 53 -9.23 -18.29 19.81
CA LYS A 53 -10.04 -17.08 19.97
C LYS A 53 -10.90 -16.79 18.75
N ILE A 54 -10.39 -17.09 17.57
CA ILE A 54 -11.10 -16.88 16.30
C ILE A 54 -11.59 -18.21 15.67
N ALA A 55 -11.31 -19.35 16.31
CA ALA A 55 -11.65 -20.71 15.86
C ALA A 55 -11.16 -21.02 14.42
N ALA A 56 -9.95 -20.56 14.07
CA ALA A 56 -9.42 -20.68 12.72
C ALA A 56 -7.91 -20.90 12.70
N TYR A 57 -7.42 -21.46 11.60
CA TYR A 57 -5.99 -21.50 11.27
C TYR A 57 -5.55 -20.16 10.72
N ARG A 58 -4.35 -19.75 11.11
CA ARG A 58 -3.65 -18.57 10.58
C ARG A 58 -2.14 -18.74 10.68
N PHE A 59 -1.40 -17.86 10.03
CA PHE A 59 0.03 -17.80 10.30
C PHE A 59 0.31 -17.29 11.71
N LYS A 60 1.30 -17.87 12.35
CA LYS A 60 1.79 -17.45 13.68
C LYS A 60 2.30 -16.02 13.64
N ASN A 61 3.08 -15.71 12.58
CA ASN A 61 3.66 -14.40 12.32
C ASN A 61 3.08 -13.81 11.01
N LEU A 62 3.09 -12.49 10.87
CA LEU A 62 2.67 -11.82 9.63
C LEU A 62 3.61 -12.10 8.44
N LEU A 63 4.82 -12.56 8.71
CA LEU A 63 5.80 -13.01 7.74
C LEU A 63 6.13 -14.46 8.06
N PRO A 64 5.50 -15.45 7.40
CA PRO A 64 5.88 -16.86 7.53
C PRO A 64 7.23 -17.11 6.83
N HIS A 65 7.84 -18.27 7.08
CA HIS A 65 9.16 -18.61 6.52
C HIS A 65 9.16 -18.66 4.99
N TYR A 66 8.05 -19.09 4.40
CA TYR A 66 7.92 -19.22 2.95
C TYR A 66 6.69 -18.48 2.41
N ILE A 67 6.81 -17.93 1.19
CA ILE A 67 5.69 -17.39 0.44
C ILE A 67 5.57 -18.13 -0.89
N PRO A 68 4.38 -18.66 -1.26
CA PRO A 68 4.15 -19.22 -2.58
C PRO A 68 4.42 -18.18 -3.67
N TYR A 69 5.13 -18.58 -4.72
CA TYR A 69 5.48 -17.71 -5.83
C TYR A 69 4.28 -16.94 -6.39
N LYS A 70 3.15 -17.63 -6.61
CA LYS A 70 1.91 -17.00 -7.09
C LYS A 70 1.41 -15.91 -6.14
N VAL A 71 1.46 -16.16 -4.83
CA VAL A 71 1.02 -15.18 -3.82
C VAL A 71 1.93 -13.98 -3.84
N PHE A 72 3.25 -14.19 -3.85
CA PHE A 72 4.21 -13.10 -3.92
C PHE A 72 3.97 -12.19 -5.11
N PHE A 73 3.79 -12.75 -6.32
CA PHE A 73 3.51 -11.97 -7.51
C PHE A 73 2.15 -11.28 -7.46
N THR A 74 1.12 -11.92 -6.92
CA THR A 74 -0.20 -11.29 -6.75
C THR A 74 -0.10 -10.09 -5.80
N LEU A 75 0.65 -10.22 -4.70
CA LEU A 75 0.87 -9.12 -3.76
C LEU A 75 1.63 -7.96 -4.41
N LEU A 76 2.64 -8.25 -5.19
CA LEU A 76 3.34 -7.23 -5.96
C LEU A 76 2.42 -6.56 -6.98
N GLN A 77 1.62 -7.32 -7.74
CA GLN A 77 0.67 -6.77 -8.71
C GLN A 77 -0.38 -5.88 -8.07
N SER A 78 -0.95 -6.29 -6.95
CA SER A 78 -1.96 -5.51 -6.23
C SER A 78 -1.39 -4.22 -5.61
N SER A 79 -0.10 -4.21 -5.33
CA SER A 79 0.61 -3.08 -4.68
C SER A 79 1.19 -2.09 -5.69
N ILE A 80 1.48 -2.56 -6.90
CA ILE A 80 2.03 -1.77 -8.00
C ILE A 80 0.89 -1.54 -8.98
N ALA A 81 0.10 -0.51 -8.74
CA ALA A 81 -1.04 -0.16 -9.58
C ALA A 81 -0.68 -0.25 -11.07
N ASN A 82 -1.28 -1.22 -11.76
CA ASN A 82 -1.52 -1.35 -13.21
C ASN A 82 -0.36 -1.11 -14.23
N LYS A 83 0.89 -0.88 -13.82
CA LYS A 83 1.94 -0.45 -14.77
C LYS A 83 3.14 -1.39 -14.92
N ILE A 84 3.24 -2.48 -14.15
CA ILE A 84 4.34 -3.41 -14.34
C ILE A 84 3.86 -4.61 -15.15
N ILE A 85 4.40 -4.77 -16.35
CA ILE A 85 4.17 -5.90 -17.24
C ILE A 85 4.86 -7.14 -16.65
N LYS A 86 4.36 -8.33 -16.96
CA LYS A 86 4.85 -9.62 -16.44
C LYS A 86 6.37 -9.81 -16.62
N GLU A 87 6.94 -9.26 -17.70
CA GLU A 87 8.37 -9.30 -18.00
C GLU A 87 9.19 -8.45 -17.02
N ASP A 88 8.67 -7.32 -16.56
CA ASP A 88 9.31 -6.46 -15.56
C ASP A 88 9.39 -7.15 -14.19
N PHE A 89 8.45 -8.04 -13.88
CA PHE A 89 8.48 -8.84 -12.68
C PHE A 89 9.61 -9.85 -12.64
N LEU A 90 9.88 -10.52 -13.77
CA LEU A 90 11.01 -11.44 -13.89
C LEU A 90 12.32 -10.69 -13.74
N LEU A 91 12.39 -9.45 -14.26
CA LEU A 91 13.54 -8.58 -14.09
C LEU A 91 13.69 -8.13 -12.62
N ILE A 92 12.60 -7.74 -11.97
CA ILE A 92 12.59 -7.36 -10.55
C ILE A 92 12.96 -8.54 -9.66
N ALA A 93 12.43 -9.74 -9.92
CA ALA A 93 12.81 -10.95 -9.18
C ALA A 93 14.30 -11.26 -9.35
N LYS A 94 14.85 -11.05 -10.54
CA LYS A 94 16.28 -11.24 -10.84
C LYS A 94 17.16 -10.17 -10.19
N VAL A 95 16.69 -8.92 -10.14
CA VAL A 95 17.37 -7.80 -9.47
C VAL A 95 17.32 -7.93 -7.94
N LEU A 96 16.25 -8.51 -7.40
CA LEU A 96 16.12 -8.79 -5.96
C LEU A 96 16.89 -10.01 -5.49
N ASP A 97 17.61 -10.68 -6.39
CA ASP A 97 18.38 -11.91 -6.13
C ASP A 97 17.57 -12.99 -5.40
N VAL A 98 16.30 -13.11 -5.79
CA VAL A 98 15.38 -14.07 -5.18
C VAL A 98 15.70 -15.46 -5.68
N GLN A 99 16.26 -16.30 -4.83
CA GLN A 99 16.45 -17.73 -5.13
C GLN A 99 15.08 -18.40 -5.22
N ILE A 100 14.69 -18.77 -6.43
CA ILE A 100 13.47 -19.53 -6.69
C ILE A 100 13.84 -21.00 -6.68
N ASN A 101 13.38 -21.73 -5.69
CA ASN A 101 13.48 -23.19 -5.71
C ASN A 101 12.43 -23.75 -6.68
N ILE A 102 12.88 -24.30 -7.80
CA ILE A 102 12.03 -24.80 -8.89
C ILE A 102 11.22 -26.03 -8.46
N ASP A 103 11.75 -26.83 -7.55
CA ASP A 103 11.09 -28.05 -7.07
C ASP A 103 9.96 -27.78 -6.06
N THR A 104 10.04 -26.66 -5.34
CA THR A 104 8.95 -26.15 -4.50
C THR A 104 8.71 -24.70 -4.91
N PRO A 105 7.56 -24.34 -5.48
CA PRO A 105 7.29 -22.99 -5.98
C PRO A 105 7.05 -22.00 -4.81
N MET A 106 8.00 -21.93 -3.92
CA MET A 106 8.02 -21.09 -2.73
C MET A 106 9.31 -20.27 -2.65
N ILE A 107 9.18 -19.07 -2.13
CA ILE A 107 10.29 -18.15 -1.88
C ILE A 107 10.51 -18.09 -0.38
N GLU A 108 11.74 -18.24 0.05
CA GLU A 108 12.10 -18.01 1.45
C GLU A 108 12.04 -16.52 1.76
N THR A 109 11.21 -16.13 2.74
CA THR A 109 10.96 -14.72 3.04
C THR A 109 12.16 -14.00 3.63
N SER A 110 13.08 -14.71 4.25
CA SER A 110 14.36 -14.18 4.74
C SER A 110 15.26 -13.65 3.61
N SER A 111 15.13 -14.21 2.40
CA SER A 111 15.90 -13.78 1.21
C SER A 111 15.34 -12.49 0.58
N LEU A 112 14.13 -12.06 0.96
CA LEU A 112 13.50 -10.87 0.41
C LEU A 112 14.09 -9.59 0.99
N SER A 113 14.08 -8.52 0.19
CA SER A 113 14.45 -7.19 0.68
C SER A 113 13.59 -6.76 1.88
N PRO A 114 14.11 -5.91 2.77
CA PRO A 114 13.34 -5.40 3.92
C PRO A 114 12.04 -4.72 3.52
N LEU A 115 11.98 -4.07 2.36
CA LEU A 115 10.77 -3.44 1.83
C LEU A 115 9.73 -4.49 1.42
N ALA A 116 10.15 -5.55 0.71
CA ALA A 116 9.27 -6.65 0.33
C ALA A 116 8.71 -7.38 1.55
N GLN A 117 9.53 -7.64 2.57
CA GLN A 117 9.07 -8.22 3.83
C GLN A 117 8.02 -7.36 4.53
N LYS A 118 8.21 -6.02 4.57
CA LYS A 118 7.24 -5.08 5.14
C LYS A 118 5.93 -5.09 4.35
N LEU A 119 6.03 -5.12 3.01
CA LEU A 119 4.88 -5.20 2.12
C LEU A 119 4.04 -6.45 2.42
N ILE A 120 4.68 -7.62 2.51
CA ILE A 120 4.01 -8.88 2.86
C ILE A 120 3.34 -8.78 4.24
N LYS A 121 4.06 -8.30 5.26
CA LYS A 121 3.51 -8.15 6.62
C LYS A 121 2.27 -7.27 6.63
N CYS A 122 2.32 -6.12 5.97
CA CYS A 122 1.19 -5.19 5.91
C CYS A 122 0.00 -5.78 5.15
N THR A 123 0.25 -6.46 4.01
CA THR A 123 -0.83 -7.12 3.25
C THR A 123 -1.47 -8.26 4.03
N THR A 124 -0.66 -9.11 4.68
CA THR A 124 -1.17 -10.18 5.54
C THR A 124 -2.01 -9.61 6.70
N ALA A 125 -1.58 -8.50 7.29
CA ALA A 125 -2.33 -7.82 8.35
C ALA A 125 -3.67 -7.26 7.88
N ILE A 126 -3.73 -6.71 6.67
CA ILE A 126 -4.97 -6.27 6.03
C ILE A 126 -5.91 -7.46 5.84
N ASN A 127 -5.40 -8.55 5.26
CA ASN A 127 -6.17 -9.76 4.97
C ASN A 127 -6.66 -10.47 6.26
N TYR A 128 -5.89 -10.39 7.31
CA TYR A 128 -6.22 -10.97 8.62
C TYR A 128 -7.03 -10.04 9.52
N ASN A 129 -7.23 -8.81 9.09
CA ASN A 129 -7.95 -7.82 9.88
C ASN A 129 -7.31 -7.62 11.27
N CYS A 130 -6.01 -7.37 11.32
CA CYS A 130 -5.29 -7.18 12.58
C CYS A 130 -4.96 -5.71 12.86
N ILE A 131 -4.84 -5.40 14.16
CA ILE A 131 -4.15 -4.18 14.61
C ILE A 131 -2.65 -4.41 14.52
N LEU A 132 -1.97 -3.50 13.85
CA LEU A 132 -0.51 -3.46 13.79
C LEU A 132 0.06 -2.56 14.87
N LYS A 133 1.16 -3.01 15.47
CA LYS A 133 2.12 -2.15 16.18
C LYS A 133 3.27 -1.88 15.24
N ILE A 134 3.54 -0.62 14.95
CA ILE A 134 4.56 -0.17 14.02
C ILE A 134 5.52 0.77 14.76
N ASP A 135 6.82 0.45 14.74
CA ASP A 135 7.87 1.41 15.06
C ASP A 135 8.08 2.28 13.84
N TYR A 136 7.68 3.53 13.90
CA TYR A 136 7.65 4.43 12.75
C TYR A 136 8.47 5.71 12.99
N LYS A 137 9.24 6.10 11.98
CA LYS A 137 9.92 7.40 11.92
C LYS A 137 9.45 8.14 10.67
N GLY A 138 8.71 9.21 10.88
CA GLY A 138 8.34 10.14 9.81
C GLY A 138 9.52 11.04 9.42
N HIS A 139 9.34 11.77 8.33
CA HIS A 139 10.33 12.76 7.91
C HIS A 139 10.50 13.83 9.00
N ASN A 140 11.74 14.11 9.39
CA ASN A 140 12.11 15.09 10.43
C ASN A 140 11.41 14.90 11.80
N LYS A 141 11.06 13.65 12.14
CA LYS A 141 10.44 13.32 13.43
C LYS A 141 11.21 12.23 14.15
N ASP A 142 11.04 12.16 15.46
CA ASP A 142 11.55 11.06 16.26
C ASP A 142 10.80 9.75 15.97
N LYS A 143 11.46 8.64 16.32
CA LYS A 143 10.85 7.32 16.24
C LYS A 143 9.73 7.20 17.26
N GLU A 144 8.56 6.79 16.81
CA GLU A 144 7.37 6.62 17.65
C GLU A 144 6.73 5.25 17.42
N ILE A 145 6.06 4.73 18.45
CA ILE A 145 5.20 3.55 18.33
C ILE A 145 3.81 4.02 17.87
N LYS A 146 3.30 3.39 16.82
CA LYS A 146 1.96 3.63 16.28
C LYS A 146 1.16 2.34 16.30
N TYR A 147 -0.11 2.44 16.67
CA TYR A 147 -1.09 1.37 16.55
C TYR A 147 -2.00 1.67 15.37
N VAL A 148 -2.07 0.76 14.41
CA VAL A 148 -2.72 1.01 13.12
C VAL A 148 -3.65 -0.15 12.78
N ILE A 149 -4.89 0.17 12.42
CA ILE A 149 -5.79 -0.74 11.71
C ILE A 149 -5.49 -0.56 10.21
N PRO A 150 -4.72 -1.46 9.59
CA PRO A 150 -4.32 -1.32 8.19
C PRO A 150 -5.53 -1.55 7.30
N GLN A 151 -5.65 -0.78 6.21
CA GLN A 151 -6.80 -0.85 5.32
C GLN A 151 -6.42 -1.03 3.87
N LYS A 152 -5.39 -0.34 3.40
CA LYS A 152 -4.96 -0.38 2.00
C LYS A 152 -3.46 -0.08 1.89
N ILE A 153 -2.82 -0.66 0.90
CA ILE A 153 -1.48 -0.26 0.47
C ILE A 153 -1.61 0.39 -0.91
N THR A 154 -0.87 1.46 -1.13
CA THR A 154 -0.76 2.11 -2.42
C THR A 154 0.69 2.47 -2.71
N SER A 155 0.99 2.66 -3.98
CA SER A 155 2.27 3.22 -4.43
C SER A 155 2.05 4.64 -4.91
N SER A 156 2.97 5.52 -4.57
CA SER A 156 3.02 6.88 -5.12
C SER A 156 4.47 7.24 -5.39
N SER A 157 4.73 7.68 -6.61
CA SER A 157 6.08 7.99 -7.11
C SER A 157 7.05 6.84 -6.91
N TYR A 158 7.86 6.60 -6.09
CA TYR A 158 8.78 5.46 -5.89
C TYR A 158 8.65 4.85 -4.49
N SER A 159 7.53 5.11 -3.81
CA SER A 159 7.33 4.69 -2.42
C SER A 159 6.01 3.98 -2.24
N TYR A 160 5.97 3.05 -1.28
CA TYR A 160 4.77 2.36 -0.84
C TYR A 160 4.28 2.98 0.46
N TYR A 161 2.96 3.13 0.56
CA TYR A 161 2.29 3.70 1.72
C TYR A 161 1.21 2.76 2.23
N LEU A 162 1.22 2.51 3.54
CA LEU A 162 0.13 1.85 4.24
C LEU A 162 -0.87 2.91 4.72
N TYR A 163 -2.11 2.81 4.28
CA TYR A 163 -3.22 3.57 4.83
C TYR A 163 -3.90 2.80 5.93
N GLY A 164 -4.25 3.49 6.99
CA GLY A 164 -4.97 2.90 8.09
C GLY A 164 -5.46 3.93 9.08
N ARG A 165 -6.39 3.52 9.93
CA ARG A 165 -6.77 4.28 11.12
C ARG A 165 -5.72 4.05 12.19
N TYR A 166 -5.37 5.08 12.94
CA TYR A 166 -4.27 4.98 13.89
C TYR A 166 -4.52 5.73 15.19
N ASP A 167 -3.84 5.29 16.24
CA ASP A 167 -3.60 6.06 17.47
C ASP A 167 -2.09 6.12 17.73
N LYS A 168 -1.67 7.28 18.24
CA LYS A 168 -0.27 7.53 18.59
C LYS A 168 0.14 6.82 19.88
N LYS A 169 -0.79 6.66 20.81
CA LYS A 169 -0.49 6.26 22.21
C LYS A 169 -1.07 4.90 22.59
N ASN A 170 -2.23 4.54 22.09
CA ASN A 170 -3.01 3.43 22.60
C ASN A 170 -3.81 2.73 21.49
N LYS A 171 -3.76 1.40 21.45
CA LYS A 171 -4.54 0.60 20.51
C LYS A 171 -6.07 0.74 20.69
N GLU A 172 -6.51 1.15 21.87
CA GLU A 172 -7.93 1.29 22.22
C GLU A 172 -8.57 2.53 21.59
N ASN A 173 -7.78 3.59 21.38
CA ASN A 173 -8.23 4.87 20.82
C ASN A 173 -7.86 5.06 19.36
N ILE A 174 -7.83 3.98 18.57
CA ILE A 174 -7.51 4.07 17.15
C ILE A 174 -8.60 4.84 16.41
N GLY A 175 -8.28 6.05 15.98
CA GLY A 175 -9.20 7.02 15.40
C GLY A 175 -8.82 7.46 13.99
N GLY A 176 -8.16 8.56 13.84
CA GLY A 176 -7.89 9.22 12.55
C GLY A 176 -7.21 8.36 11.49
N THR A 177 -7.46 8.69 10.22
CA THR A 177 -6.81 8.03 9.07
C THR A 177 -5.49 8.70 8.73
N ARG A 178 -4.44 7.92 8.45
CA ARG A 178 -3.11 8.40 8.05
C ARG A 178 -2.45 7.46 7.05
N SER A 179 -1.49 8.00 6.33
CA SER A 179 -0.56 7.26 5.49
C SER A 179 0.79 7.08 6.19
N PHE A 180 1.35 5.90 6.04
CA PHE A 180 2.65 5.53 6.61
C PHE A 180 3.54 5.00 5.50
N ALA A 181 4.63 5.70 5.17
CA ALA A 181 5.61 5.19 4.20
C ALA A 181 6.24 3.90 4.74
N LEU A 182 6.26 2.82 3.94
CA LEU A 182 6.85 1.55 4.36
C LEU A 182 8.34 1.68 4.66
N THR A 183 9.03 2.61 3.99
CA THR A 183 10.44 2.92 4.24
C THR A 183 10.68 3.48 5.64
N GLY A 184 9.71 4.21 6.19
CA GLY A 184 9.78 4.76 7.56
C GLY A 184 9.44 3.77 8.67
N MET A 185 9.03 2.54 8.34
CA MET A 185 8.72 1.50 9.31
C MET A 185 9.98 0.72 9.68
N TYR A 186 10.34 0.69 10.95
CA TYR A 186 11.48 -0.10 11.48
C TYR A 186 11.05 -1.51 11.88
N SER A 187 9.90 -1.63 12.52
CA SER A 187 9.31 -2.92 12.85
C SER A 187 7.79 -2.91 12.61
N VAL A 188 7.26 -4.07 12.26
CA VAL A 188 5.82 -4.29 12.06
C VAL A 188 5.45 -5.62 12.70
N SER A 189 4.48 -5.60 13.62
CA SER A 189 3.98 -6.80 14.30
C SER A 189 2.48 -6.73 14.49
N ALA A 190 1.80 -7.89 14.46
CA ALA A 190 0.39 -7.98 14.84
C ALA A 190 0.23 -7.90 16.36
N VAL A 191 -0.78 -7.17 16.80
CA VAL A 191 -1.14 -7.06 18.22
C VAL A 191 -2.42 -7.82 18.51
N GLU A 192 -3.43 -7.63 17.66
CA GLU A 192 -4.77 -8.16 17.89
C GLU A 192 -5.50 -8.37 16.56
N TYR A 193 -6.35 -9.38 16.49
CA TYR A 193 -7.24 -9.67 15.38
C TYR A 193 -8.61 -9.05 15.62
N ILE A 194 -9.15 -8.31 14.64
CA ILE A 194 -10.45 -7.65 14.75
C ILE A 194 -11.49 -8.54 14.07
N LYS A 195 -12.45 -9.04 14.84
CA LYS A 195 -13.43 -10.00 14.35
C LYS A 195 -14.37 -9.42 13.29
N ASP A 196 -14.79 -8.16 13.46
CA ASP A 196 -15.73 -7.49 12.56
C ASP A 196 -15.10 -6.22 11.97
N ARG A 197 -14.73 -6.25 10.70
CA ARG A 197 -14.20 -5.08 10.00
C ARG A 197 -15.34 -4.21 9.47
N LYS A 198 -15.65 -3.14 10.19
CA LYS A 198 -16.66 -2.15 9.75
C LYS A 198 -16.09 -0.98 8.96
N PHE A 199 -14.80 -0.98 8.64
CA PHE A 199 -14.13 0.19 8.09
C PHE A 199 -13.55 -0.10 6.70
N ALA A 200 -14.33 0.10 5.67
CA ALA A 200 -13.80 0.23 4.31
C ALA A 200 -13.34 1.67 4.10
N ILE A 201 -12.12 1.88 3.65
CA ILE A 201 -11.74 3.15 3.02
C ILE A 201 -12.13 3.03 1.55
N SER A 202 -13.05 3.89 1.12
CA SER A 202 -13.31 4.14 -0.30
C SER A 202 -12.38 5.26 -0.76
N GLY A 203 -11.91 5.18 -1.99
CA GLY A 203 -11.10 6.22 -2.61
C GLY A 203 -9.63 5.87 -2.78
N THR A 204 -8.93 6.76 -3.49
CA THR A 204 -7.51 6.69 -3.76
C THR A 204 -6.75 7.56 -2.77
N GLY A 205 -5.54 7.20 -2.47
CA GLY A 205 -4.65 7.97 -1.63
C GLY A 205 -3.27 8.13 -2.26
N ASN A 206 -2.54 9.12 -1.79
CA ASN A 206 -1.18 9.43 -2.21
C ASN A 206 -0.25 9.60 -0.99
N ALA A 207 0.94 10.15 -1.18
CA ALA A 207 1.89 10.39 -0.10
C ALA A 207 1.36 11.29 1.03
N TYR A 208 0.37 12.14 0.73
CA TYR A 208 -0.21 13.11 1.66
C TYR A 208 -1.45 12.58 2.40
N GLY A 209 -2.04 11.49 1.94
CA GLY A 209 -3.19 10.85 2.60
C GLY A 209 -4.24 10.32 1.63
N MET A 210 -5.40 9.98 2.17
CA MET A 210 -6.58 9.63 1.36
C MET A 210 -7.24 10.92 0.87
N ILE A 211 -7.60 10.94 -0.41
CA ILE A 211 -8.27 12.08 -1.02
C ILE A 211 -9.75 12.00 -0.66
N ASP A 212 -10.24 12.97 0.09
CA ASP A 212 -11.63 13.04 0.55
C ASP A 212 -12.54 13.92 -0.33
N LYS A 213 -11.94 14.58 -1.31
CA LYS A 213 -12.63 15.52 -2.23
C LYS A 213 -13.24 16.77 -1.56
N GLU A 214 -12.88 17.07 -0.32
CA GLU A 214 -13.35 18.29 0.37
C GLU A 214 -12.68 19.54 -0.23
N ASN A 215 -11.39 19.46 -0.50
CA ASN A 215 -10.62 20.56 -1.09
C ASN A 215 -10.38 20.31 -2.57
N SER A 216 -10.58 21.34 -3.37
CA SER A 216 -10.33 21.25 -4.81
C SER A 216 -9.89 22.59 -5.39
N ILE A 217 -9.20 22.52 -6.54
CA ILE A 217 -8.74 23.66 -7.30
C ILE A 217 -8.92 23.41 -8.80
N ILE A 218 -9.22 24.44 -9.58
CA ILE A 218 -9.36 24.33 -11.03
C ILE A 218 -8.02 24.66 -11.67
N LEU A 219 -7.54 23.73 -12.48
CA LEU A 219 -6.30 23.84 -13.22
C LEU A 219 -6.57 23.83 -14.73
N LYS A 220 -5.78 24.62 -15.48
CA LYS A 220 -5.65 24.52 -16.93
C LYS A 220 -4.31 23.86 -17.26
N LEU A 221 -4.38 22.77 -17.99
CA LEU A 221 -3.22 22.15 -18.60
C LEU A 221 -3.14 22.61 -20.05
N TYR A 222 -2.09 23.32 -20.41
CA TYR A 222 -1.86 23.65 -21.81
C TYR A 222 -1.57 22.39 -22.64
N SER A 223 -1.82 22.44 -23.92
CA SER A 223 -1.81 21.31 -24.86
C SER A 223 -0.66 20.32 -24.63
N ASN A 224 0.58 20.82 -24.46
CA ASN A 224 1.75 19.95 -24.24
C ASN A 224 1.66 19.14 -22.94
N ALA A 225 1.24 19.78 -21.84
CA ALA A 225 1.05 19.10 -20.57
C ALA A 225 -0.14 18.13 -20.65
N ALA A 226 -1.26 18.55 -21.24
CA ALA A 226 -2.44 17.73 -21.41
C ALA A 226 -2.14 16.43 -22.20
N ASN A 227 -1.41 16.54 -23.29
CA ASN A 227 -0.99 15.40 -24.11
C ASN A 227 -0.05 14.44 -23.33
N PHE A 228 0.87 14.99 -22.54
CA PHE A 228 1.74 14.18 -21.69
C PHE A 228 0.92 13.44 -20.62
N PHE A 229 0.01 14.13 -19.93
CA PHE A 229 -0.85 13.52 -18.91
C PHE A 229 -1.72 12.40 -19.48
N LYS A 230 -2.28 12.59 -20.69
CA LYS A 230 -3.05 11.55 -21.40
C LYS A 230 -2.18 10.33 -21.71
N ARG A 231 -1.02 10.55 -22.32
CA ARG A 231 -0.09 9.48 -22.73
C ARG A 231 0.40 8.65 -21.55
N GLU A 232 0.77 9.31 -20.45
CA GLU A 232 1.29 8.66 -19.26
C GLU A 232 0.18 8.15 -18.32
N GLY A 233 -1.10 8.35 -18.65
CA GLY A 233 -2.24 7.96 -17.83
C GLY A 233 -2.21 8.61 -16.44
N LEU A 234 -1.85 9.88 -16.36
CA LEU A 234 -1.75 10.63 -15.11
C LEU A 234 -3.09 11.18 -14.63
N PHE A 235 -4.12 11.19 -15.49
CA PHE A 235 -5.49 11.54 -15.11
C PHE A 235 -6.10 10.40 -14.28
N GLN A 236 -5.96 10.49 -12.97
CA GLN A 236 -6.56 9.54 -12.03
C GLN A 236 -7.94 10.07 -11.62
N GLU A 237 -9.01 9.33 -11.93
CA GLU A 237 -10.41 9.72 -11.68
C GLU A 237 -10.72 10.08 -10.22
N ASP A 238 -9.97 9.51 -9.28
CA ASP A 238 -10.14 9.84 -7.85
C ASP A 238 -9.46 11.17 -7.45
N VAL A 239 -8.48 11.64 -8.25
CA VAL A 239 -7.69 12.85 -8.00
C VAL A 239 -8.16 14.01 -8.84
N TYR A 240 -8.61 13.72 -10.06
CA TYR A 240 -8.99 14.73 -11.05
C TYR A 240 -10.38 14.46 -11.60
N ASP A 241 -11.20 15.51 -11.65
CA ASP A 241 -12.40 15.52 -12.47
C ASP A 241 -12.11 16.32 -13.74
N PHE A 242 -12.30 15.68 -14.90
CA PHE A 242 -12.20 16.33 -16.20
C PHE A 242 -13.38 17.28 -16.37
N ILE A 243 -13.11 18.54 -16.79
CA ILE A 243 -14.15 19.55 -17.02
C ILE A 243 -14.41 19.70 -18.51
N THR A 244 -13.39 20.09 -19.29
CA THR A 244 -13.50 20.29 -20.73
C THR A 244 -12.14 20.21 -21.41
N GLU A 245 -12.14 19.92 -22.71
CA GLU A 245 -11.01 20.06 -23.59
C GLU A 245 -11.29 21.18 -24.60
N GLU A 246 -10.36 22.11 -24.73
CA GLU A 246 -10.46 23.25 -25.64
C GLU A 246 -9.95 22.88 -27.04
N ALA A 247 -10.30 23.70 -28.05
CA ALA A 247 -9.95 23.44 -29.45
C ALA A 247 -8.42 23.40 -29.71
N ASP A 248 -7.63 24.04 -28.85
CA ASP A 248 -6.16 24.03 -28.92
C ASP A 248 -5.54 22.81 -28.25
N GLY A 249 -6.35 21.88 -27.72
CA GLY A 249 -5.92 20.69 -26.98
C GLY A 249 -5.59 20.94 -25.51
N SER A 250 -5.84 22.15 -24.98
CA SER A 250 -5.75 22.43 -23.55
C SER A 250 -6.89 21.75 -22.81
N VAL A 251 -6.64 21.34 -21.57
CA VAL A 251 -7.61 20.67 -20.71
C VAL A 251 -7.86 21.46 -19.44
N MET A 252 -9.14 21.69 -19.14
CA MET A 252 -9.58 22.18 -17.83
C MET A 252 -9.94 21.00 -16.96
N MET A 253 -9.41 20.96 -15.74
CA MET A 253 -9.70 19.92 -14.77
C MET A 253 -9.82 20.48 -13.36
N LYS A 254 -10.58 19.77 -12.53
CA LYS A 254 -10.61 19.99 -11.08
C LYS A 254 -9.66 18.98 -10.44
N MET A 255 -8.69 19.48 -9.69
CA MET A 255 -7.80 18.64 -8.86
C MET A 255 -8.30 18.65 -7.43
N TYR A 256 -8.45 17.46 -6.84
CA TYR A 256 -8.69 17.29 -5.41
C TYR A 256 -7.37 17.11 -4.67
N TYR A 257 -7.24 17.70 -3.49
CA TYR A 257 -6.01 17.65 -2.70
C TYR A 257 -6.30 17.59 -1.19
N ASN A 258 -5.41 17.00 -0.42
CA ASN A 258 -5.45 17.01 1.04
C ASN A 258 -4.59 18.12 1.64
N ASN A 259 -3.51 18.47 0.94
CA ASN A 259 -2.57 19.50 1.36
C ASN A 259 -2.21 20.39 0.17
N LEU A 260 -2.11 21.69 0.39
CA LEU A 260 -1.68 22.65 -0.64
C LEU A 260 -0.32 22.32 -1.26
N ASP A 261 0.57 21.67 -0.51
CA ASP A 261 1.87 21.26 -1.01
C ASP A 261 1.78 20.29 -2.20
N GLU A 262 0.69 19.51 -2.33
CA GLU A 262 0.44 18.65 -3.49
C GLU A 262 0.30 19.49 -4.77
N VAL A 263 -0.47 20.58 -4.67
CA VAL A 263 -0.69 21.50 -5.79
C VAL A 263 0.58 22.28 -6.09
N VAL A 264 1.28 22.77 -5.06
CA VAL A 264 2.56 23.48 -5.20
C VAL A 264 3.57 22.63 -5.97
N VAL A 265 3.78 21.37 -5.56
CA VAL A 265 4.73 20.45 -6.21
C VAL A 265 4.33 20.16 -7.66
N LEU A 266 3.03 19.96 -7.92
CA LEU A 266 2.54 19.77 -9.29
C LEU A 266 2.85 20.99 -10.16
N LEU A 267 2.51 22.20 -9.70
CA LEU A 267 2.76 23.42 -10.44
C LEU A 267 4.25 23.67 -10.66
N GLN A 268 5.08 23.56 -9.62
CA GLN A 268 6.53 23.75 -9.74
C GLN A 268 7.16 22.83 -10.79
N ARG A 269 6.64 21.59 -10.90
CA ARG A 269 7.13 20.61 -11.89
C ARG A 269 6.72 20.97 -13.31
N TRP A 270 5.57 21.59 -13.51
CA TRP A 270 4.94 21.74 -14.81
C TRP A 270 4.78 23.19 -15.29
N MET A 271 5.06 24.18 -14.43
CA MET A 271 5.03 25.59 -14.90
C MET A 271 6.02 25.81 -16.05
N PRO A 272 5.66 26.60 -17.05
CA PRO A 272 4.41 27.35 -17.22
C PRO A 272 3.28 26.58 -17.93
N LEU A 273 3.38 25.26 -18.05
CA LEU A 273 2.45 24.42 -18.82
C LEU A 273 1.17 24.03 -18.05
N ILE A 274 1.12 24.32 -16.76
CA ILE A 274 -0.07 24.19 -15.92
C ILE A 274 -0.28 25.50 -15.16
N ASP A 275 -1.53 25.95 -15.11
CA ASP A 275 -1.90 27.19 -14.45
C ASP A 275 -3.18 27.02 -13.62
N ILE A 276 -3.33 27.83 -12.55
CA ILE A 276 -4.54 27.86 -11.72
C ILE A 276 -5.53 28.83 -12.36
N GLN A 277 -6.74 28.36 -12.61
CA GLN A 277 -7.84 29.19 -13.15
C GLN A 277 -8.75 29.74 -12.07
N ASP A 278 -8.52 29.38 -10.81
CA ASP A 278 -9.25 29.88 -9.66
C ASP A 278 -8.54 31.11 -9.07
N HIS A 279 -9.26 32.21 -8.89
CA HIS A 279 -8.75 33.44 -8.30
C HIS A 279 -8.98 33.50 -6.77
N SER A 280 -9.17 32.37 -6.13
CA SER A 280 -9.41 32.24 -4.69
C SER A 280 -8.20 32.70 -3.84
N LEU A 281 -8.46 32.86 -2.54
CA LEU A 281 -7.37 33.10 -1.56
C LEU A 281 -6.38 31.92 -1.54
N VAL A 282 -6.86 30.72 -1.80
CA VAL A 282 -6.06 29.49 -1.88
C VAL A 282 -5.08 29.57 -3.05
N ALA A 283 -5.52 30.04 -4.21
CA ALA A 283 -4.62 30.23 -5.36
C ALA A 283 -3.50 31.22 -5.06
N LYS A 284 -3.81 32.33 -4.37
CA LYS A 284 -2.81 33.30 -3.93
C LYS A 284 -1.79 32.70 -2.96
N GLU A 285 -2.27 31.88 -2.01
CA GLU A 285 -1.39 31.16 -1.06
C GLU A 285 -0.45 30.21 -1.77
N ILE A 286 -0.94 29.46 -2.77
CA ILE A 286 -0.12 28.53 -3.56
C ILE A 286 0.97 29.30 -4.33
N TYR A 287 0.61 30.39 -5.01
CA TYR A 287 1.62 31.18 -5.73
C TYR A 287 2.63 31.86 -4.81
N ALA A 288 2.21 32.28 -3.60
CA ALA A 288 3.13 32.80 -2.59
C ALA A 288 4.14 31.74 -2.16
N LYS A 289 3.72 30.50 -1.88
CA LYS A 289 4.62 29.39 -1.56
C LYS A 289 5.56 29.05 -2.72
N ILE A 290 5.09 29.07 -3.95
CA ILE A 290 5.93 28.82 -5.13
C ILE A 290 7.01 29.91 -5.23
N SER A 291 6.64 31.18 -5.05
CA SER A 291 7.57 32.32 -5.07
C SER A 291 8.60 32.24 -3.97
N GLU A 292 8.20 31.87 -2.76
CA GLU A 292 9.10 31.66 -1.62
C GLU A 292 10.12 30.56 -1.92
N ASN A 293 9.68 29.40 -2.39
CA ASN A 293 10.54 28.29 -2.77
C ASN A 293 11.55 28.69 -3.85
N TYR A 294 11.12 29.49 -4.83
CA TYR A 294 11.99 29.97 -5.90
C TYR A 294 13.05 30.95 -5.41
N ASN A 295 12.67 31.88 -4.52
CA ASN A 295 13.61 32.81 -3.89
C ASN A 295 14.65 32.10 -3.02
N LEU A 296 14.25 31.03 -2.31
CA LEU A 296 15.19 30.20 -1.53
C LEU A 296 16.22 29.51 -2.44
N LEU A 297 15.81 28.99 -3.61
CA LEU A 297 16.72 28.39 -4.58
C LEU A 297 17.75 29.41 -5.08
N ILE A 298 17.31 30.60 -5.51
CA ILE A 298 18.21 31.67 -6.01
C ILE A 298 19.19 32.08 -4.91
N SER A 299 18.74 32.20 -3.67
CA SER A 299 19.60 32.61 -2.55
C SER A 299 20.69 31.59 -2.19
N GLN A 300 20.53 30.33 -2.58
CA GLN A 300 21.52 29.25 -2.39
C GLN A 300 22.59 29.22 -3.50
N GLU A 301 22.25 29.66 -4.71
CA GLU A 301 23.22 29.74 -5.82
C GLU A 301 24.23 30.92 -5.69
N VAL A 302 23.93 31.86 -4.82
CA VAL A 302 24.80 33.07 -4.61
C VAL A 302 25.82 32.84 -3.47
N ARG A 303 25.86 31.64 -2.88
CA ARG A 303 26.88 31.26 -1.87
C ARG A 303 27.88 30.27 -2.46
#